data_5b734ab3a342c7efd132dac3e8fd44dd
#
_entry.id   5b734ab3a342c7efd132dac3e8fd44dd
#
_cell.length_a   1.000
_cell.length_b   1.000
_cell.length_c   1.000
_cell.angle_alpha   90.00
_cell.angle_beta   90.00
_cell.angle_gamma   90.00
#
_symmetry.space_group_name_H-M   'P 1'
#
loop_
_entity.id
_entity.type
_entity.pdbx_description
1 polymer ?
#
loop_
_entity_poly.entity_id
_entity_poly.type
_entity_poly.pdbx_seq_one_letter_code
_entity_poly.pdbx_strand_id
1 'polypeptide(L)'
;MDTIKVLMTMRFTEAQLARVRAVSPRLNVVQKSVKEGADFNDTSALLDGDEEIFCGMIPPRDLSRAPRLRWVQLHSAGINHLKDHPIWQSDVRVTTASGIHAVPIGEFAIALMLALARKIPLMTRLQARAEWPRGKWNLFLGTELRGKTLGIVGYGSIGREVARIARYGFAMRILAMTRGNARHDRGYHESGVGDPAGTLPEAWFTRDQLLALLAQSDFVLIATPLTEETRGLVGERELRAMKPTAFLVNIARGGIVDERALIRALQEHWIAGAALDVFEREPLPADSALWTLDNVIIAPHIAAATPHYDDRAVALFCENLRRYLRGDELLNLVDINKGY
;
A
#
# COMPACT_ATOMS: atom_id res chain seq x y z
N MET A 1 33.78 -19.02 11.68
CA MET A 1 32.32 -18.79 11.58
C MET A 1 32.01 -18.65 10.10
N ASP A 2 31.02 -19.38 9.57
CA ASP A 2 30.71 -19.36 8.16
C ASP A 2 30.19 -17.97 7.76
N THR A 3 30.71 -17.49 6.62
CA THR A 3 30.31 -16.21 6.03
C THR A 3 28.99 -16.39 5.30
N ILE A 4 28.05 -15.47 5.52
CA ILE A 4 26.73 -15.43 4.87
C ILE A 4 26.78 -14.41 3.74
N LYS A 5 26.64 -14.84 2.50
CA LYS A 5 26.62 -13.96 1.34
C LYS A 5 25.22 -13.40 1.12
N VAL A 6 25.14 -12.08 1.04
CA VAL A 6 23.92 -11.31 0.80
C VAL A 6 24.05 -10.60 -0.54
N LEU A 7 23.21 -10.96 -1.51
CA LEU A 7 23.11 -10.26 -2.79
C LEU A 7 22.01 -9.22 -2.74
N MET A 8 22.34 -7.96 -2.97
CA MET A 8 21.40 -6.85 -3.07
C MET A 8 21.35 -6.34 -4.52
N THR A 9 20.17 -6.30 -5.13
CA THR A 9 20.02 -5.94 -6.56
C THR A 9 19.40 -4.57 -6.79
N MET A 10 18.99 -3.87 -5.74
CA MET A 10 18.57 -2.46 -5.80
C MET A 10 19.80 -1.54 -5.68
N ARG A 11 19.64 -0.28 -6.13
CA ARG A 11 20.73 0.74 -6.03
C ARG A 11 20.69 1.43 -4.68
N PHE A 12 21.41 0.89 -3.72
CA PHE A 12 21.57 1.51 -2.40
C PHE A 12 22.83 2.36 -2.34
N THR A 13 22.79 3.41 -1.53
CA THR A 13 23.97 4.24 -1.23
C THR A 13 24.95 3.47 -0.34
N GLU A 14 26.22 3.90 -0.32
CA GLU A 14 27.22 3.29 0.56
C GLU A 14 26.85 3.41 2.04
N ALA A 15 26.21 4.50 2.45
CA ALA A 15 25.69 4.66 3.81
C ALA A 15 24.62 3.59 4.18
N GLN A 16 23.73 3.27 3.24
CA GLN A 16 22.72 2.23 3.40
C GLN A 16 23.37 0.84 3.45
N LEU A 17 24.32 0.54 2.56
CA LEU A 17 25.06 -0.71 2.57
C LEU A 17 25.89 -0.89 3.86
N ALA A 18 26.50 0.18 4.36
CA ALA A 18 27.24 0.17 5.64
C ALA A 18 26.33 -0.20 6.81
N ARG A 19 25.06 0.27 6.84
CA ARG A 19 24.06 -0.13 7.84
C ARG A 19 23.77 -1.63 7.79
N VAL A 20 23.69 -2.21 6.59
CA VAL A 20 23.45 -3.65 6.41
C VAL A 20 24.67 -4.45 6.90
N ARG A 21 25.89 -4.07 6.49
CA ARG A 21 27.14 -4.73 6.93
C ARG A 21 27.34 -4.66 8.44
N ALA A 22 26.92 -3.56 9.07
CA ALA A 22 27.03 -3.35 10.51
C ALA A 22 26.14 -4.30 11.35
N VAL A 23 25.19 -5.01 10.74
CA VAL A 23 24.34 -5.97 11.47
C VAL A 23 25.16 -7.13 12.00
N SER A 24 26.15 -7.63 11.25
CA SER A 24 27.05 -8.69 11.71
C SER A 24 28.33 -8.77 10.86
N PRO A 25 29.52 -9.02 11.45
CA PRO A 25 30.74 -9.27 10.72
C PRO A 25 30.71 -10.56 9.88
N ARG A 26 29.70 -11.41 10.06
CA ARG A 26 29.49 -12.62 9.25
C ARG A 26 28.89 -12.31 7.87
N LEU A 27 28.38 -11.11 7.64
CA LEU A 27 27.72 -10.75 6.39
C LEU A 27 28.73 -10.29 5.34
N ASN A 28 28.75 -10.99 4.20
CA ASN A 28 29.40 -10.54 2.97
C ASN A 28 28.34 -9.91 2.05
N VAL A 29 28.20 -8.59 2.10
CA VAL A 29 27.16 -7.85 1.37
C VAL A 29 27.71 -7.40 0.03
N VAL A 30 27.14 -7.93 -1.06
CA VAL A 30 27.48 -7.61 -2.43
C VAL A 30 26.30 -6.93 -3.11
N GLN A 31 26.53 -5.78 -3.74
CA GLN A 31 25.51 -5.12 -4.55
C GLN A 31 25.82 -5.31 -6.03
N LYS A 32 24.84 -5.85 -6.77
CA LYS A 32 24.85 -5.97 -8.22
C LYS A 32 23.54 -5.44 -8.79
N SER A 33 23.61 -4.47 -9.68
CA SER A 33 22.41 -3.98 -10.36
C SER A 33 22.24 -4.65 -11.72
N VAL A 34 20.99 -4.87 -12.12
CA VAL A 34 20.64 -5.29 -13.48
C VAL A 34 21.13 -4.22 -14.44
N LYS A 35 21.89 -4.61 -15.49
CA LYS A 35 22.38 -3.68 -16.50
C LYS A 35 21.21 -3.16 -17.34
N GLU A 36 21.35 -1.92 -17.81
CA GLU A 36 20.37 -1.32 -18.72
C GLU A 36 20.27 -2.20 -19.99
N GLY A 37 19.02 -2.55 -20.38
CA GLY A 37 18.74 -3.45 -21.50
C GLY A 37 18.73 -4.96 -21.18
N ALA A 38 19.00 -5.37 -19.93
CA ALA A 38 18.81 -6.75 -19.49
C ALA A 38 17.34 -7.03 -19.13
N ASP A 39 16.96 -8.31 -19.07
CA ASP A 39 15.63 -8.72 -18.61
C ASP A 39 15.47 -8.38 -17.12
N PHE A 40 14.66 -7.37 -16.83
CA PHE A 40 14.33 -6.98 -15.46
C PHE A 40 13.49 -8.04 -14.71
N ASN A 41 12.94 -9.03 -15.42
CA ASN A 41 12.11 -10.08 -14.82
C ASN A 41 12.89 -11.29 -14.34
N ASP A 42 14.21 -11.33 -14.56
CA ASP A 42 15.07 -12.42 -14.07
C ASP A 42 16.45 -11.91 -13.63
N THR A 43 16.78 -12.15 -12.37
CA THR A 43 18.07 -11.81 -11.79
C THR A 43 19.05 -12.99 -11.71
N SER A 44 18.73 -14.13 -12.29
CA SER A 44 19.58 -15.34 -12.24
C SER A 44 20.99 -15.12 -12.79
N ALA A 45 21.16 -14.19 -13.73
CA ALA A 45 22.48 -13.82 -14.28
C ALA A 45 23.39 -13.10 -13.27
N LEU A 46 22.84 -12.56 -12.18
CA LEU A 46 23.60 -11.84 -11.14
C LEU A 46 24.19 -12.77 -10.07
N LEU A 47 23.78 -14.05 -10.06
CA LEU A 47 24.21 -15.02 -9.05
C LEU A 47 25.65 -15.50 -9.30
N ASP A 48 26.42 -15.65 -8.22
CA ASP A 48 27.72 -16.33 -8.20
C ASP A 48 27.60 -17.81 -7.75
N GLY A 49 26.45 -18.19 -7.15
CA GLY A 49 26.15 -19.57 -6.76
C GLY A 49 26.32 -19.87 -5.26
N ASP A 50 26.79 -18.93 -4.48
CA ASP A 50 27.03 -19.07 -3.03
C ASP A 50 26.17 -18.11 -2.17
N GLU A 51 25.22 -17.42 -2.79
CA GLU A 51 24.30 -16.53 -2.09
C GLU A 51 23.37 -17.32 -1.15
N GLU A 52 23.27 -16.87 0.10
CA GLU A 52 22.35 -17.41 1.10
C GLU A 52 21.11 -16.49 1.26
N ILE A 53 21.30 -15.20 1.04
CA ILE A 53 20.24 -14.19 1.16
C ILE A 53 20.20 -13.32 -0.11
N PHE A 54 19.01 -13.09 -0.62
CA PHE A 54 18.74 -12.18 -1.72
C PHE A 54 17.87 -11.02 -1.25
N CYS A 55 18.19 -9.79 -1.64
CA CYS A 55 17.39 -8.60 -1.39
C CYS A 55 17.17 -7.84 -2.71
N GLY A 56 15.92 -7.74 -3.17
CA GLY A 56 15.60 -7.05 -4.43
C GLY A 56 14.14 -7.10 -4.81
N MET A 57 13.80 -6.55 -5.99
CA MET A 57 12.43 -6.52 -6.49
C MET A 57 12.00 -7.88 -7.07
N ILE A 58 12.86 -8.46 -7.91
CA ILE A 58 12.60 -9.71 -8.62
C ILE A 58 13.65 -10.73 -8.17
N PRO A 59 13.28 -11.85 -7.54
CA PRO A 59 14.20 -12.92 -7.22
C PRO A 59 14.64 -13.70 -8.47
N PRO A 60 15.73 -14.49 -8.38
CA PRO A 60 16.18 -15.30 -9.50
C PRO A 60 15.15 -16.38 -9.85
N ARG A 61 14.90 -16.59 -11.14
CA ARG A 61 14.00 -17.64 -11.62
C ARG A 61 14.70 -19.01 -11.66
N ASP A 62 15.97 -19.05 -12.01
CA ASP A 62 16.77 -20.27 -12.00
C ASP A 62 17.41 -20.48 -10.62
N LEU A 63 16.67 -21.13 -9.73
CA LEU A 63 17.13 -21.43 -8.37
C LEU A 63 18.24 -22.48 -8.31
N SER A 64 18.47 -23.26 -9.38
CA SER A 64 19.58 -24.21 -9.44
C SER A 64 20.95 -23.52 -9.41
N ARG A 65 20.99 -22.24 -9.81
CA ARG A 65 22.17 -21.37 -9.74
C ARG A 65 22.43 -20.76 -8.36
N ALA A 66 21.48 -20.91 -7.41
CA ALA A 66 21.62 -20.44 -6.04
C ALA A 66 21.28 -21.56 -5.04
N PRO A 67 22.06 -22.67 -5.00
CA PRO A 67 21.73 -23.86 -4.20
C PRO A 67 21.78 -23.59 -2.68
N ARG A 68 22.40 -22.50 -2.27
CA ARG A 68 22.49 -22.05 -0.87
C ARG A 68 21.43 -21.03 -0.47
N LEU A 69 20.57 -20.56 -1.41
CA LEU A 69 19.58 -19.53 -1.13
C LEU A 69 18.54 -20.04 -0.11
N ARG A 70 18.38 -19.30 0.98
CA ARG A 70 17.48 -19.63 2.09
C ARG A 70 16.42 -18.58 2.33
N TRP A 71 16.71 -17.33 1.94
CA TRP A 71 15.81 -16.23 2.18
C TRP A 71 15.89 -15.16 1.10
N VAL A 72 14.70 -14.68 0.68
CA VAL A 72 14.51 -13.54 -0.20
C VAL A 72 13.76 -12.46 0.55
N GLN A 73 14.34 -11.27 0.65
CA GLN A 73 13.65 -10.04 1.05
C GLN A 73 13.23 -9.27 -0.20
N LEU A 74 11.94 -9.17 -0.44
CA LEU A 74 11.41 -8.34 -1.52
C LEU A 74 11.47 -6.86 -1.15
N HIS A 75 11.75 -6.01 -2.14
CA HIS A 75 11.73 -4.55 -2.01
C HIS A 75 10.32 -3.98 -2.22
N SER A 76 9.33 -4.82 -2.52
CA SER A 76 7.90 -4.49 -2.66
C SER A 76 7.07 -5.01 -1.48
N ALA A 77 5.95 -4.36 -1.19
CA ALA A 77 4.96 -4.88 -0.24
C ALA A 77 4.03 -5.92 -0.88
N GLY A 78 3.70 -5.78 -2.17
CA GLY A 78 2.85 -6.72 -2.90
C GLY A 78 3.67 -7.76 -3.66
N ILE A 79 3.07 -8.93 -3.90
CA ILE A 79 3.69 -10.08 -4.60
C ILE A 79 3.03 -10.40 -5.95
N ASN A 80 2.11 -9.57 -6.44
CA ASN A 80 1.35 -9.85 -7.68
C ASN A 80 2.23 -10.08 -8.91
N HIS A 81 3.40 -9.43 -8.97
CA HIS A 81 4.40 -9.58 -10.03
C HIS A 81 5.13 -10.93 -9.99
N LEU A 82 4.98 -11.69 -8.91
CA LEU A 82 5.60 -13.02 -8.71
C LEU A 82 4.58 -14.16 -8.76
N LYS A 83 3.35 -13.93 -9.28
CA LYS A 83 2.27 -14.93 -9.26
C LYS A 83 2.72 -16.32 -9.77
N ASP A 84 3.44 -16.34 -10.89
CA ASP A 84 3.90 -17.60 -11.53
C ASP A 84 5.42 -17.81 -11.34
N HIS A 85 5.99 -17.32 -10.24
CA HIS A 85 7.42 -17.41 -10.00
C HIS A 85 7.79 -18.78 -9.39
N PRO A 86 8.89 -19.46 -9.89
CA PRO A 86 9.31 -20.78 -9.39
C PRO A 86 9.64 -20.82 -7.90
N ILE A 87 9.96 -19.69 -7.29
CA ILE A 87 10.31 -19.58 -5.86
C ILE A 87 9.22 -20.16 -4.95
N TRP A 88 7.96 -20.12 -5.38
CA TRP A 88 6.83 -20.64 -4.59
C TRP A 88 6.81 -22.19 -4.50
N GLN A 89 7.62 -22.87 -5.32
CA GLN A 89 7.78 -24.33 -5.32
C GLN A 89 9.06 -24.77 -4.58
N SER A 90 9.74 -23.83 -3.90
CA SER A 90 10.99 -24.06 -3.18
C SER A 90 10.80 -23.85 -1.66
N ASP A 91 11.82 -24.29 -0.88
CA ASP A 91 11.89 -24.05 0.57
C ASP A 91 12.44 -22.67 0.93
N VAL A 92 12.66 -21.79 -0.06
CA VAL A 92 13.19 -20.45 0.17
C VAL A 92 12.12 -19.58 0.84
N ARG A 93 12.44 -19.03 1.99
CA ARG A 93 11.56 -18.10 2.68
C ARG A 93 11.49 -16.76 1.92
N VAL A 94 10.30 -16.21 1.74
CA VAL A 94 10.09 -14.92 1.08
C VAL A 94 9.44 -13.96 2.06
N THR A 95 10.03 -12.78 2.21
CA THR A 95 9.46 -11.68 3.01
C THR A 95 9.25 -10.46 2.14
N THR A 96 8.25 -9.65 2.47
CA THR A 96 7.92 -8.41 1.75
C THR A 96 8.37 -7.17 2.51
N ALA A 97 8.35 -6.02 1.82
CA ALA A 97 8.58 -4.71 2.42
C ALA A 97 7.28 -4.10 3.01
N SER A 98 6.30 -4.91 3.38
CA SER A 98 5.07 -4.41 4.03
C SER A 98 5.41 -3.60 5.29
N GLY A 99 4.67 -2.53 5.55
CA GLY A 99 4.89 -1.64 6.69
C GLY A 99 5.71 -0.39 6.39
N ILE A 100 6.69 -0.44 5.46
CA ILE A 100 7.51 0.74 5.11
C ILE A 100 6.71 1.84 4.40
N HIS A 101 5.57 1.48 3.83
CA HIS A 101 4.69 2.38 3.08
C HIS A 101 3.63 3.09 3.95
N ALA A 102 3.54 2.74 5.24
CA ALA A 102 2.49 3.26 6.11
C ALA A 102 2.48 4.79 6.18
N VAL A 103 3.66 5.39 6.36
CA VAL A 103 3.78 6.86 6.46
C VAL A 103 3.43 7.56 5.16
N PRO A 104 4.13 7.32 4.01
CA PRO A 104 3.85 8.09 2.80
C PRO A 104 2.42 7.87 2.28
N ILE A 105 1.91 6.65 2.30
CA ILE A 105 0.53 6.38 1.85
C ILE A 105 -0.48 6.92 2.85
N GLY A 106 -0.19 6.87 4.15
CA GLY A 106 -1.04 7.45 5.18
C GLY A 106 -1.22 8.96 5.01
N GLU A 107 -0.13 9.69 4.83
CA GLU A 107 -0.15 11.13 4.55
C GLU A 107 -0.87 11.44 3.24
N PHE A 108 -0.59 10.68 2.18
CA PHE A 108 -1.22 10.85 0.88
C PHE A 108 -2.74 10.62 0.93
N ALA A 109 -3.20 9.57 1.61
CA ALA A 109 -4.63 9.29 1.79
C ALA A 109 -5.35 10.43 2.54
N ILE A 110 -4.75 10.96 3.60
CA ILE A 110 -5.29 12.11 4.34
C ILE A 110 -5.30 13.38 3.46
N ALA A 111 -4.26 13.61 2.66
CA ALA A 111 -4.22 14.73 1.72
C ALA A 111 -5.35 14.64 0.68
N LEU A 112 -5.62 13.45 0.14
CA LEU A 112 -6.73 13.20 -0.78
C LEU A 112 -8.09 13.42 -0.11
N MET A 113 -8.28 12.95 1.14
CA MET A 113 -9.50 13.19 1.91
C MET A 113 -9.74 14.69 2.13
N LEU A 114 -8.70 15.44 2.50
CA LEU A 114 -8.77 16.89 2.67
C LEU A 114 -9.03 17.61 1.35
N ALA A 115 -8.40 17.16 0.26
CA ALA A 115 -8.59 17.74 -1.07
C ALA A 115 -10.05 17.59 -1.55
N LEU A 116 -10.66 16.43 -1.34
CA LEU A 116 -12.08 16.19 -1.63
C LEU A 116 -12.97 17.06 -0.72
N ALA A 117 -12.77 16.98 0.59
CA ALA A 117 -13.58 17.68 1.58
C ALA A 117 -13.57 19.21 1.40
N ARG A 118 -12.43 19.77 0.99
CA ARG A 118 -12.22 21.22 0.84
C ARG A 118 -12.29 21.69 -0.61
N LYS A 119 -12.72 20.82 -1.54
CA LYS A 119 -12.90 21.14 -2.96
C LYS A 119 -11.64 21.71 -3.64
N ILE A 120 -10.45 21.23 -3.25
CA ILE A 120 -9.17 21.68 -3.80
C ILE A 120 -9.10 21.51 -5.34
N PRO A 121 -9.58 20.41 -5.96
CA PRO A 121 -9.58 20.28 -7.42
C PRO A 121 -10.35 21.38 -8.15
N LEU A 122 -11.45 21.87 -7.57
CA LEU A 122 -12.18 23.01 -8.12
C LEU A 122 -11.35 24.29 -8.02
N MET A 123 -10.65 24.52 -6.91
CA MET A 123 -9.78 25.70 -6.74
C MET A 123 -8.68 25.72 -7.81
N THR A 124 -8.00 24.58 -8.03
CA THR A 124 -6.93 24.49 -9.03
C THR A 124 -7.42 24.68 -10.45
N ARG A 125 -8.64 24.17 -10.78
CA ARG A 125 -9.26 24.41 -12.11
C ARG A 125 -9.58 25.87 -12.35
N LEU A 126 -10.15 26.57 -11.35
CA LEU A 126 -10.43 28.00 -11.45
C LEU A 126 -9.15 28.83 -11.52
N GLN A 127 -8.13 28.46 -10.74
CA GLN A 127 -6.81 29.10 -10.81
C GLN A 127 -6.21 28.97 -12.23
N ALA A 128 -6.28 27.78 -12.86
CA ALA A 128 -5.77 27.58 -14.22
C ALA A 128 -6.50 28.42 -15.29
N ARG A 129 -7.75 28.84 -15.00
CA ARG A 129 -8.56 29.72 -15.86
C ARG A 129 -8.48 31.19 -15.49
N ALA A 130 -7.71 31.55 -14.47
CA ALA A 130 -7.68 32.90 -13.88
C ALA A 130 -9.08 33.42 -13.47
N GLU A 131 -9.95 32.51 -13.01
CA GLU A 131 -11.33 32.80 -12.63
C GLU A 131 -11.46 33.03 -11.12
N TRP A 132 -12.04 34.18 -10.74
CA TRP A 132 -12.47 34.50 -9.37
C TRP A 132 -13.98 34.46 -9.29
N PRO A 133 -14.60 33.35 -8.81
CA PRO A 133 -16.04 33.15 -8.94
C PRO A 133 -16.85 34.05 -8.04
N ARG A 134 -18.00 34.52 -8.56
CA ARG A 134 -19.03 35.15 -7.73
C ARG A 134 -19.73 34.06 -6.90
N GLY A 135 -20.21 34.37 -5.72
CA GLY A 135 -20.88 33.41 -4.85
C GLY A 135 -19.94 32.33 -4.26
N LYS A 136 -18.63 32.60 -4.21
CA LYS A 136 -17.57 31.72 -3.75
C LYS A 136 -17.85 31.00 -2.43
N TRP A 137 -18.53 31.67 -1.49
CA TRP A 137 -18.85 31.07 -0.19
C TRP A 137 -19.72 29.80 -0.33
N ASN A 138 -20.75 29.83 -1.18
CA ASN A 138 -21.61 28.68 -1.43
C ASN A 138 -20.90 27.64 -2.32
N LEU A 139 -20.17 28.11 -3.34
CA LEU A 139 -19.45 27.25 -4.28
C LEU A 139 -18.40 26.38 -3.56
N PHE A 140 -17.68 26.97 -2.61
CA PHE A 140 -16.63 26.29 -1.84
C PHE A 140 -17.10 25.80 -0.46
N LEU A 141 -18.41 25.78 -0.20
CA LEU A 141 -18.92 25.16 1.00
C LEU A 141 -18.59 23.66 0.96
N GLY A 142 -17.55 23.29 1.70
CA GLY A 142 -17.08 21.92 1.83
C GLY A 142 -17.53 21.30 3.13
N THR A 143 -16.97 20.14 3.46
CA THR A 143 -17.14 19.49 4.75
C THR A 143 -15.85 19.58 5.58
N GLU A 144 -15.95 19.36 6.88
CA GLU A 144 -14.82 19.19 7.79
C GLU A 144 -14.63 17.70 8.08
N LEU A 145 -13.41 17.30 8.40
CA LEU A 145 -13.13 15.91 8.82
C LEU A 145 -13.47 15.69 10.28
N ARG A 146 -13.43 16.75 11.10
CA ARG A 146 -13.68 16.66 12.54
C ARG A 146 -15.04 16.04 12.85
N GLY A 147 -15.03 15.00 13.68
CA GLY A 147 -16.24 14.28 14.09
C GLY A 147 -16.89 13.41 13.02
N LYS A 148 -16.33 13.35 11.80
CA LYS A 148 -16.78 12.45 10.75
C LYS A 148 -16.31 11.02 10.99
N THR A 149 -16.97 10.09 10.34
CA THR A 149 -16.66 8.66 10.42
C THR A 149 -15.81 8.24 9.23
N LEU A 150 -14.65 7.65 9.50
CA LEU A 150 -13.78 6.99 8.52
C LEU A 150 -13.96 5.49 8.61
N GLY A 151 -14.52 4.88 7.56
CA GLY A 151 -14.57 3.43 7.37
C GLY A 151 -13.32 2.96 6.62
N ILE A 152 -12.57 2.04 7.22
CA ILE A 152 -11.33 1.51 6.64
C ILE A 152 -11.56 0.05 6.24
N VAL A 153 -11.54 -0.20 4.93
CA VAL A 153 -11.62 -1.55 4.33
C VAL A 153 -10.21 -2.07 4.16
N GLY A 154 -9.76 -2.86 5.14
CA GLY A 154 -8.38 -3.33 5.27
C GLY A 154 -7.58 -2.58 6.32
N TYR A 155 -7.54 -3.12 7.55
CA TYR A 155 -6.83 -2.51 8.68
C TYR A 155 -5.43 -3.11 8.85
N GLY A 156 -4.63 -3.08 7.77
CA GLY A 156 -3.19 -3.37 7.76
C GLY A 156 -2.34 -2.16 8.15
N SER A 157 -1.04 -2.19 7.93
CA SER A 157 -0.10 -1.11 8.30
C SER A 157 -0.54 0.28 7.81
N ILE A 158 -1.00 0.39 6.56
CA ILE A 158 -1.48 1.66 5.97
C ILE A 158 -2.77 2.11 6.63
N GLY A 159 -3.79 1.23 6.71
CA GLY A 159 -5.07 1.56 7.34
C GLY A 159 -4.92 1.99 8.80
N ARG A 160 -3.99 1.38 9.53
CA ARG A 160 -3.65 1.73 10.92
C ARG A 160 -3.01 3.12 11.02
N GLU A 161 -2.13 3.47 10.09
CA GLU A 161 -1.52 4.81 10.08
C GLU A 161 -2.53 5.89 9.71
N VAL A 162 -3.37 5.65 8.70
CA VAL A 162 -4.47 6.57 8.37
C VAL A 162 -5.41 6.74 9.57
N ALA A 163 -5.75 5.64 10.26
CA ALA A 163 -6.57 5.70 11.48
C ALA A 163 -5.93 6.57 12.57
N ARG A 164 -4.62 6.41 12.80
CA ARG A 164 -3.88 7.21 13.77
C ARG A 164 -3.92 8.69 13.44
N ILE A 165 -3.61 9.06 12.20
CA ILE A 165 -3.63 10.47 11.76
C ILE A 165 -5.06 11.03 11.84
N ALA A 166 -6.06 10.29 11.34
CA ALA A 166 -7.46 10.72 11.35
C ALA A 166 -8.01 10.89 12.78
N ARG A 167 -7.68 9.96 13.69
CA ARG A 167 -8.13 10.01 15.08
C ARG A 167 -7.51 11.16 15.84
N TYR A 168 -6.20 11.30 15.81
CA TYR A 168 -5.48 12.28 16.64
C TYR A 168 -5.41 13.66 15.98
N GLY A 169 -5.30 13.74 14.65
CA GLY A 169 -5.25 15.02 13.94
C GLY A 169 -6.62 15.67 13.74
N PHE A 170 -7.66 14.87 13.51
CA PHE A 170 -8.98 15.36 13.09
C PHE A 170 -10.13 14.90 14.00
N ALA A 171 -9.86 14.17 15.07
CA ALA A 171 -10.88 13.62 15.96
C ALA A 171 -11.98 12.84 15.21
N MET A 172 -11.61 12.12 14.15
CA MET A 172 -12.54 11.27 13.40
C MET A 172 -12.88 10.00 14.19
N ARG A 173 -14.08 9.48 13.96
CA ARG A 173 -14.47 8.14 14.41
C ARG A 173 -13.91 7.12 13.42
N ILE A 174 -13.36 6.03 13.93
CA ILE A 174 -12.73 5.00 13.10
C ILE A 174 -13.58 3.73 13.16
N LEU A 175 -13.97 3.23 11.99
CA LEU A 175 -14.55 1.92 11.79
C LEU A 175 -13.58 1.10 10.95
N ALA A 176 -13.31 -0.15 11.34
CA ALA A 176 -12.33 -0.97 10.66
C ALA A 176 -12.91 -2.31 10.20
N MET A 177 -12.58 -2.71 8.97
CA MET A 177 -12.84 -4.06 8.46
C MET A 177 -11.52 -4.82 8.32
N THR A 178 -11.51 -6.05 8.85
CA THR A 178 -10.39 -6.98 8.72
C THR A 178 -10.84 -8.34 8.21
N ARG A 179 -9.90 -9.14 7.73
CA ARG A 179 -10.10 -10.56 7.47
C ARG A 179 -10.02 -11.32 8.80
N GLY A 180 -11.16 -11.74 9.33
CA GLY A 180 -11.23 -12.46 10.61
C GLY A 180 -11.05 -11.57 11.84
N ASN A 181 -10.62 -12.15 12.96
CA ASN A 181 -10.60 -11.49 14.28
C ASN A 181 -9.23 -10.90 14.68
N ALA A 182 -8.25 -10.84 13.77
CA ALA A 182 -6.91 -10.35 14.09
C ALA A 182 -6.91 -8.83 14.23
N ARG A 183 -6.92 -8.35 15.47
CA ARG A 183 -6.87 -6.91 15.77
C ARG A 183 -5.45 -6.38 15.88
N HIS A 184 -4.49 -7.22 16.28
CA HIS A 184 -3.08 -6.86 16.43
C HIS A 184 -2.34 -6.96 15.09
N ASP A 185 -1.46 -5.99 14.82
CA ASP A 185 -0.49 -6.09 13.73
C ASP A 185 0.76 -6.83 14.23
N ARG A 186 1.19 -7.84 13.48
CA ARG A 186 2.43 -8.60 13.74
C ARG A 186 3.52 -8.30 12.70
N GLY A 187 3.21 -7.47 11.70
CA GLY A 187 4.15 -7.05 10.67
C GLY A 187 5.13 -5.99 11.16
N TYR A 188 5.99 -5.57 10.27
CA TYR A 188 6.90 -4.47 10.52
C TYR A 188 6.14 -3.14 10.64
N HIS A 189 6.48 -2.35 11.62
CA HIS A 189 6.05 -0.96 11.78
C HIS A 189 7.17 -0.12 12.40
N GLU A 190 7.26 1.14 12.00
CA GLU A 190 8.14 2.11 12.63
C GLU A 190 7.59 2.53 13.99
N SER A 191 8.47 2.95 14.91
CA SER A 191 8.04 3.45 16.21
C SER A 191 7.17 4.70 16.07
N GLY A 192 6.01 4.73 16.73
CA GLY A 192 5.06 5.84 16.67
C GLY A 192 4.18 5.86 15.41
N VAL A 193 4.29 4.87 14.53
CA VAL A 193 3.48 4.74 13.31
C VAL A 193 2.40 3.68 13.50
N GLY A 194 1.21 3.97 13.01
CA GLY A 194 0.08 3.05 12.99
C GLY A 194 -0.61 2.86 14.35
N ASP A 195 -1.33 1.76 14.43
CA ASP A 195 -2.08 1.29 15.61
C ASP A 195 -1.84 -0.21 15.77
N PRO A 196 -0.62 -0.64 16.14
CA PRO A 196 -0.27 -2.06 16.20
C PRO A 196 -1.13 -2.85 17.20
N ALA A 197 -1.62 -2.22 18.26
CA ALA A 197 -2.51 -2.83 19.24
C ALA A 197 -3.97 -2.92 18.77
N GLY A 198 -4.37 -2.20 17.71
CA GLY A 198 -5.74 -2.21 17.21
C GLY A 198 -6.75 -1.57 18.16
N THR A 199 -6.37 -0.48 18.81
CA THR A 199 -7.18 0.19 19.85
C THR A 199 -7.97 1.40 19.35
N LEU A 200 -7.68 1.88 18.14
CA LEU A 200 -8.32 3.08 17.59
C LEU A 200 -9.72 2.85 17.00
N PRO A 201 -10.04 1.69 16.38
CA PRO A 201 -11.39 1.47 15.88
C PRO A 201 -12.43 1.39 16.99
N GLU A 202 -13.51 2.17 16.85
CA GLU A 202 -14.68 2.11 17.74
C GLU A 202 -15.52 0.86 17.48
N ALA A 203 -15.50 0.35 16.24
CA ALA A 203 -16.14 -0.89 15.86
C ALA A 203 -15.34 -1.64 14.79
N TRP A 204 -15.43 -2.98 14.86
CA TRP A 204 -14.80 -3.89 13.92
C TRP A 204 -15.86 -4.61 13.10
N PHE A 205 -15.60 -4.76 11.81
CA PHE A 205 -16.48 -5.36 10.84
C PHE A 205 -15.77 -6.51 10.12
N THR A 206 -16.52 -7.52 9.77
CA THR A 206 -16.14 -8.61 8.87
C THR A 206 -16.63 -8.31 7.45
N ARG A 207 -16.24 -9.13 6.48
CA ARG A 207 -16.63 -8.92 5.07
C ARG A 207 -18.16 -8.93 4.85
N ASP A 208 -18.87 -9.80 5.51
CA ASP A 208 -20.34 -9.89 5.46
C ASP A 208 -21.04 -8.66 6.05
N GLN A 209 -20.33 -7.88 6.84
CA GLN A 209 -20.81 -6.63 7.45
C GLN A 209 -20.38 -5.38 6.69
N LEU A 210 -19.78 -5.52 5.49
CA LEU A 210 -19.26 -4.40 4.71
C LEU A 210 -20.32 -3.31 4.48
N LEU A 211 -21.54 -3.67 4.12
CA LEU A 211 -22.63 -2.71 3.90
C LEU A 211 -22.91 -1.86 5.13
N ALA A 212 -22.86 -2.46 6.33
CA ALA A 212 -23.09 -1.77 7.58
C ALA A 212 -21.95 -0.78 7.91
N LEU A 213 -20.71 -1.11 7.54
CA LEU A 213 -19.58 -0.18 7.64
C LEU A 213 -19.77 1.00 6.68
N LEU A 214 -20.09 0.73 5.40
CA LEU A 214 -20.24 1.72 4.35
C LEU A 214 -21.37 2.72 4.67
N ALA A 215 -22.51 2.25 5.13
CA ALA A 215 -23.66 3.09 5.48
C ALA A 215 -23.38 4.07 6.63
N GLN A 216 -22.43 3.76 7.51
CA GLN A 216 -22.05 4.60 8.64
C GLN A 216 -20.93 5.60 8.29
N SER A 217 -20.20 5.38 7.19
CA SER A 217 -18.98 6.10 6.85
C SER A 217 -19.27 7.40 6.09
N ASP A 218 -18.59 8.47 6.47
CA ASP A 218 -18.53 9.73 5.69
C ASP A 218 -17.34 9.72 4.72
N PHE A 219 -16.28 8.99 5.07
CA PHE A 219 -15.14 8.66 4.21
C PHE A 219 -14.91 7.17 4.25
N VAL A 220 -14.65 6.58 3.10
CA VAL A 220 -14.31 5.15 2.95
C VAL A 220 -12.91 5.04 2.35
N LEU A 221 -12.00 4.42 3.07
CA LEU A 221 -10.65 4.12 2.60
C LEU A 221 -10.56 2.64 2.21
N ILE A 222 -10.14 2.37 0.98
CA ILE A 222 -9.80 1.02 0.51
C ILE A 222 -8.29 0.83 0.65
N ALA A 223 -7.89 -0.08 1.57
CA ALA A 223 -6.51 -0.38 1.93
C ALA A 223 -6.25 -1.89 2.08
N THR A 224 -7.07 -2.74 1.44
CA THR A 224 -6.95 -4.21 1.44
C THR A 224 -6.16 -4.68 0.22
N PRO A 225 -5.42 -5.80 0.28
CA PRO A 225 -4.77 -6.37 -0.89
C PRO A 225 -5.81 -6.89 -1.91
N LEU A 226 -5.42 -6.93 -3.19
CA LEU A 226 -6.21 -7.56 -4.24
C LEU A 226 -5.97 -9.08 -4.22
N THR A 227 -7.01 -9.82 -3.91
CA THR A 227 -7.08 -11.28 -3.96
C THR A 227 -8.34 -11.69 -4.71
N GLU A 228 -8.53 -12.98 -4.97
CA GLU A 228 -9.79 -13.47 -5.54
C GLU A 228 -11.01 -13.11 -4.67
N GLU A 229 -10.84 -13.05 -3.34
CA GLU A 229 -11.90 -12.68 -2.42
C GLU A 229 -12.21 -11.17 -2.43
N THR A 230 -11.24 -10.32 -2.71
CA THR A 230 -11.39 -8.85 -2.68
C THR A 230 -11.58 -8.23 -4.05
N ARG A 231 -11.49 -9.01 -5.12
CA ARG A 231 -11.80 -8.56 -6.48
C ARG A 231 -13.28 -8.17 -6.57
N GLY A 232 -13.55 -6.94 -7.03
CA GLY A 232 -14.92 -6.41 -7.14
C GLY A 232 -15.66 -6.32 -5.79
N LEU A 233 -14.92 -6.24 -4.68
CA LEU A 233 -15.49 -6.17 -3.33
C LEU A 233 -16.44 -4.98 -3.15
N VAL A 234 -16.17 -3.88 -3.84
CA VAL A 234 -17.01 -2.68 -3.85
C VAL A 234 -17.61 -2.52 -5.23
N GLY A 235 -18.83 -3.03 -5.41
CA GLY A 235 -19.61 -2.90 -6.63
C GLY A 235 -20.78 -1.93 -6.47
N GLU A 236 -21.77 -2.02 -7.38
CA GLU A 236 -22.94 -1.14 -7.37
C GLU A 236 -23.70 -1.17 -6.03
N ARG A 237 -23.90 -2.38 -5.47
CA ARG A 237 -24.63 -2.57 -4.22
C ARG A 237 -23.93 -1.87 -3.06
N GLU A 238 -22.62 -1.96 -2.99
CA GLU A 238 -21.79 -1.37 -1.96
C GLU A 238 -21.74 0.16 -2.11
N LEU A 239 -21.59 0.66 -3.32
CA LEU A 239 -21.61 2.10 -3.63
C LEU A 239 -22.97 2.73 -3.29
N ARG A 240 -24.07 2.06 -3.58
CA ARG A 240 -25.43 2.51 -3.19
C ARG A 240 -25.70 2.47 -1.68
N ALA A 241 -24.95 1.65 -0.93
CA ALA A 241 -25.05 1.61 0.52
C ALA A 241 -24.30 2.76 1.21
N MET A 242 -23.42 3.45 0.50
CA MET A 242 -22.72 4.62 1.04
C MET A 242 -23.67 5.82 1.16
N LYS A 243 -23.32 6.75 2.04
CA LYS A 243 -24.06 8.02 2.13
C LYS A 243 -23.88 8.84 0.84
N PRO A 244 -24.91 9.54 0.35
CA PRO A 244 -24.76 10.44 -0.82
C PRO A 244 -23.71 11.54 -0.59
N THR A 245 -23.39 11.85 0.66
CA THR A 245 -22.36 12.82 1.05
C THR A 245 -21.00 12.20 1.28
N ALA A 246 -20.85 10.87 1.16
CA ALA A 246 -19.61 10.17 1.43
C ALA A 246 -18.60 10.27 0.29
N PHE A 247 -17.33 10.15 0.64
CA PHE A 247 -16.21 10.08 -0.29
C PHE A 247 -15.53 8.72 -0.21
N LEU A 248 -15.11 8.19 -1.38
CA LEU A 248 -14.32 6.97 -1.49
C LEU A 248 -12.87 7.32 -1.83
N VAL A 249 -11.91 6.72 -1.12
CA VAL A 249 -10.48 6.85 -1.40
C VAL A 249 -9.91 5.45 -1.64
N ASN A 250 -9.38 5.20 -2.83
CA ASN A 250 -8.74 3.92 -3.16
C ASN A 250 -7.23 4.11 -3.39
N ILE A 251 -6.43 3.61 -2.43
CA ILE A 251 -4.95 3.61 -2.48
C ILE A 251 -4.39 2.19 -2.49
N ALA A 252 -5.23 1.19 -2.76
CA ALA A 252 -4.85 -0.21 -2.70
C ALA A 252 -4.60 -0.80 -4.09
N ARG A 253 -5.65 -1.25 -4.78
CA ARG A 253 -5.61 -1.76 -6.16
C ARG A 253 -6.93 -1.44 -6.87
N GLY A 254 -6.87 -1.15 -8.18
CA GLY A 254 -8.05 -0.79 -8.97
C GLY A 254 -9.14 -1.86 -8.97
N GLY A 255 -8.79 -3.10 -9.23
CA GLY A 255 -9.75 -4.20 -9.31
C GLY A 255 -10.49 -4.58 -8.02
N ILE A 256 -10.29 -3.87 -6.91
CA ILE A 256 -11.08 -4.04 -5.66
C ILE A 256 -12.42 -3.32 -5.78
N VAL A 257 -12.45 -2.21 -6.50
CA VAL A 257 -13.66 -1.44 -6.80
C VAL A 257 -14.03 -1.72 -8.25
N ASP A 258 -15.27 -2.05 -8.53
CA ASP A 258 -15.80 -2.13 -9.89
C ASP A 258 -15.77 -0.72 -10.50
N GLU A 259 -14.85 -0.48 -11.43
CA GLU A 259 -14.60 0.85 -11.99
C GLU A 259 -15.81 1.35 -12.80
N ARG A 260 -16.56 0.45 -13.46
CA ARG A 260 -17.76 0.83 -14.20
C ARG A 260 -18.87 1.27 -13.26
N ALA A 261 -19.08 0.53 -12.17
CA ALA A 261 -20.04 0.88 -11.13
C ALA A 261 -19.65 2.20 -10.44
N LEU A 262 -18.35 2.41 -10.19
CA LEU A 262 -17.83 3.65 -9.61
C LEU A 262 -18.06 4.87 -10.52
N ILE A 263 -17.76 4.75 -11.83
CA ILE A 263 -18.01 5.82 -12.80
C ILE A 263 -19.48 6.20 -12.78
N ARG A 264 -20.38 5.22 -12.81
CA ARG A 264 -21.81 5.47 -12.76
C ARG A 264 -22.25 6.10 -11.43
N ALA A 265 -21.72 5.62 -10.29
CA ALA A 265 -21.99 6.19 -8.97
C ALA A 265 -21.60 7.66 -8.87
N LEU A 266 -20.50 8.05 -9.49
CA LEU A 266 -20.00 9.43 -9.52
C LEU A 266 -20.84 10.33 -10.46
N GLN A 267 -21.23 9.80 -11.64
CA GLN A 267 -22.07 10.50 -12.59
C GLN A 267 -23.51 10.74 -12.08
N GLU A 268 -24.07 9.73 -11.42
CA GLU A 268 -25.42 9.78 -10.86
C GLU A 268 -25.45 10.29 -9.41
N HIS A 269 -24.29 10.71 -8.85
CA HIS A 269 -24.15 11.26 -7.49
C HIS A 269 -24.67 10.31 -6.37
N TRP A 270 -24.44 9.01 -6.50
CA TRP A 270 -24.71 8.07 -5.41
C TRP A 270 -23.78 8.33 -4.22
N ILE A 271 -22.57 8.85 -4.51
CA ILE A 271 -21.58 9.33 -3.55
C ILE A 271 -21.10 10.72 -3.96
N ALA A 272 -20.55 11.49 -3.03
CA ALA A 272 -20.11 12.86 -3.28
C ALA A 272 -18.90 12.96 -4.18
N GLY A 273 -17.99 11.98 -4.14
CA GLY A 273 -16.79 11.96 -4.97
C GLY A 273 -15.84 10.84 -4.59
N ALA A 274 -14.75 10.71 -5.36
CA ALA A 274 -13.71 9.73 -5.12
C ALA A 274 -12.31 10.30 -5.35
N ALA A 275 -11.30 9.70 -4.70
CA ALA A 275 -9.89 9.90 -4.99
C ALA A 275 -9.23 8.53 -5.23
N LEU A 276 -8.58 8.41 -6.37
CA LEU A 276 -8.09 7.15 -6.90
C LEU A 276 -6.59 7.28 -7.21
N ASP A 277 -5.77 6.44 -6.57
CA ASP A 277 -4.35 6.29 -6.92
C ASP A 277 -4.13 5.06 -7.81
N VAL A 278 -5.15 4.21 -7.96
CA VAL A 278 -5.07 2.93 -8.66
C VAL A 278 -6.31 2.67 -9.51
N PHE A 279 -6.14 1.92 -10.62
CA PHE A 279 -7.15 1.69 -11.63
C PHE A 279 -7.19 0.21 -12.05
N GLU A 280 -8.31 -0.24 -12.64
CA GLU A 280 -8.41 -1.61 -13.18
C GLU A 280 -7.39 -1.85 -14.29
N ARG A 281 -7.15 -0.82 -15.11
CA ARG A 281 -6.11 -0.81 -16.14
C ARG A 281 -5.15 0.35 -15.90
N GLU A 282 -3.88 0.04 -15.78
CA GLU A 282 -2.81 1.03 -15.63
C GLU A 282 -1.78 0.90 -16.77
N PRO A 283 -1.38 2.03 -17.41
CA PRO A 283 -1.86 3.40 -17.22
C PRO A 283 -3.35 3.55 -17.52
N LEU A 284 -4.04 4.48 -16.80
CA LEU A 284 -5.45 4.78 -17.03
C LEU A 284 -5.65 5.21 -18.51
N PRO A 285 -6.54 4.54 -19.26
CA PRO A 285 -6.77 4.85 -20.67
C PRO A 285 -7.19 6.31 -20.87
N ALA A 286 -6.73 6.92 -21.98
CA ALA A 286 -7.01 8.32 -22.27
C ALA A 286 -8.49 8.61 -22.53
N ASP A 287 -9.27 7.60 -22.90
CA ASP A 287 -10.71 7.64 -23.12
C ASP A 287 -11.56 7.31 -21.88
N SER A 288 -10.92 7.09 -20.72
CA SER A 288 -11.65 6.84 -19.47
C SER A 288 -12.51 8.04 -19.10
N ALA A 289 -13.78 7.77 -18.77
CA ALA A 289 -14.72 8.78 -18.30
C ALA A 289 -14.27 9.45 -16.98
N LEU A 290 -13.41 8.78 -16.19
CA LEU A 290 -12.88 9.34 -14.94
C LEU A 290 -12.14 10.67 -15.14
N TRP A 291 -11.47 10.88 -16.30
CA TRP A 291 -10.75 12.12 -16.59
C TRP A 291 -11.63 13.36 -16.61
N THR A 292 -12.91 13.20 -16.95
CA THR A 292 -13.85 14.32 -17.15
C THR A 292 -14.77 14.58 -15.97
N LEU A 293 -14.72 13.73 -14.94
CA LEU A 293 -15.57 13.87 -13.75
C LEU A 293 -15.02 14.95 -12.80
N ASP A 294 -15.88 15.88 -12.42
CA ASP A 294 -15.52 17.01 -11.56
C ASP A 294 -15.32 16.63 -10.08
N ASN A 295 -15.90 15.52 -9.68
CA ASN A 295 -15.88 14.98 -8.32
C ASN A 295 -14.87 13.85 -8.12
N VAL A 296 -13.86 13.75 -9.00
CA VAL A 296 -12.79 12.74 -8.94
C VAL A 296 -11.42 13.41 -8.83
N ILE A 297 -10.55 12.83 -8.01
CA ILE A 297 -9.11 13.08 -7.99
C ILE A 297 -8.42 11.84 -8.53
N ILE A 298 -7.55 12.02 -9.53
CA ILE A 298 -6.75 10.96 -10.15
C ILE A 298 -5.29 11.18 -9.79
N ALA A 299 -4.63 10.14 -9.27
CA ALA A 299 -3.19 10.09 -9.08
C ALA A 299 -2.61 8.86 -9.81
N PRO A 300 -1.40 8.93 -10.37
CA PRO A 300 -0.87 7.90 -11.25
C PRO A 300 -0.08 6.82 -10.48
N HIS A 301 -0.68 6.17 -9.48
CA HIS A 301 -0.12 5.09 -8.64
C HIS A 301 1.18 5.51 -7.95
N ILE A 302 1.14 6.65 -7.23
CA ILE A 302 2.31 7.30 -6.62
C ILE A 302 2.20 7.46 -5.10
N ALA A 303 1.17 6.93 -4.46
CA ALA A 303 0.94 7.12 -3.02
C ALA A 303 2.14 6.72 -2.14
N ALA A 304 2.96 5.76 -2.60
CA ALA A 304 4.16 5.31 -1.90
C ALA A 304 5.43 6.13 -2.22
N ALA A 305 5.37 7.08 -3.16
CA ALA A 305 6.54 7.85 -3.58
C ALA A 305 7.06 8.73 -2.43
N THR A 306 8.31 8.49 -2.03
CA THR A 306 8.97 9.21 -0.93
C THR A 306 10.49 9.13 -1.08
N PRO A 307 11.25 10.17 -0.71
CA PRO A 307 12.72 10.10 -0.70
C PRO A 307 13.26 9.15 0.40
N HIS A 308 12.42 8.70 1.32
CA HIS A 308 12.81 7.84 2.45
C HIS A 308 12.53 6.34 2.20
N TYR A 309 12.14 5.97 0.98
CA TYR A 309 11.75 4.57 0.67
C TYR A 309 12.87 3.58 0.99
N ASP A 310 14.06 3.80 0.43
CA ASP A 310 15.19 2.89 0.58
C ASP A 310 15.71 2.84 2.01
N ASP A 311 15.67 3.96 2.74
CA ASP A 311 16.08 3.99 4.15
C ASP A 311 15.16 3.14 5.04
N ARG A 312 13.85 3.15 4.78
CA ARG A 312 12.88 2.31 5.48
C ARG A 312 13.02 0.85 5.08
N ALA A 313 13.22 0.57 3.79
CA ALA A 313 13.46 -0.79 3.30
C ALA A 313 14.72 -1.41 3.93
N VAL A 314 15.81 -0.64 4.00
CA VAL A 314 17.06 -1.06 4.67
C VAL A 314 16.84 -1.26 6.16
N ALA A 315 16.06 -0.43 6.83
CA ALA A 315 15.77 -0.59 8.26
C ALA A 315 15.03 -1.91 8.54
N LEU A 316 13.99 -2.22 7.77
CA LEU A 316 13.28 -3.50 7.83
C LEU A 316 14.21 -4.67 7.52
N PHE A 317 15.02 -4.55 6.44
CA PHE A 317 15.96 -5.61 6.06
C PHE A 317 16.98 -5.88 7.16
N CYS A 318 17.53 -4.84 7.79
CA CYS A 318 18.44 -4.99 8.94
C CYS A 318 17.77 -5.67 10.14
N GLU A 319 16.49 -5.39 10.41
CA GLU A 319 15.76 -6.09 11.48
C GLU A 319 15.54 -7.56 11.13
N ASN A 320 15.15 -7.88 9.91
CA ASN A 320 15.01 -9.25 9.46
C ASN A 320 16.36 -10.00 9.41
N LEU A 321 17.46 -9.33 9.09
CA LEU A 321 18.82 -9.91 9.19
C LEU A 321 19.17 -10.31 10.62
N ARG A 322 18.87 -9.45 11.62
CA ARG A 322 19.08 -9.77 13.02
C ARG A 322 18.27 -10.99 13.44
N ARG A 323 17.01 -11.06 13.03
CA ARG A 323 16.12 -12.21 13.28
C ARG A 323 16.65 -13.48 12.62
N TYR A 324 17.05 -13.38 11.34
CA TYR A 324 17.64 -14.49 10.61
C TYR A 324 18.85 -15.08 11.30
N LEU A 325 19.77 -14.21 11.75
CA LEU A 325 20.99 -14.62 12.44
C LEU A 325 20.74 -15.27 13.81
N ARG A 326 19.64 -14.95 14.46
CA ARG A 326 19.21 -15.56 15.75
C ARG A 326 18.34 -16.80 15.57
N GLY A 327 17.87 -17.08 14.35
CA GLY A 327 16.88 -18.13 14.08
C GLY A 327 15.46 -17.77 14.49
N ASP A 328 15.17 -16.48 14.70
CA ASP A 328 13.83 -15.97 15.02
C ASP A 328 12.93 -15.98 13.76
N GLU A 329 11.60 -15.88 13.98
CA GLU A 329 10.63 -15.71 12.91
C GLU A 329 10.87 -14.37 12.19
N LEU A 330 10.91 -14.39 10.85
CA LEU A 330 11.07 -13.19 10.04
C LEU A 330 9.76 -12.39 9.99
N LEU A 331 9.87 -11.07 9.99
CA LEU A 331 8.74 -10.18 9.78
C LEU A 331 8.28 -10.23 8.31
N ASN A 332 6.99 -10.10 8.10
CA ASN A 332 6.35 -10.05 6.77
C ASN A 332 6.63 -11.30 5.90
N LEU A 333 6.71 -12.47 6.53
CA LEU A 333 6.81 -13.73 5.80
C LEU A 333 5.55 -13.93 4.94
N VAL A 334 5.76 -14.24 3.67
CA VAL A 334 4.66 -14.44 2.71
C VAL A 334 3.97 -15.77 2.97
N ASP A 335 2.65 -15.72 3.07
CA ASP A 335 1.78 -16.90 3.00
C ASP A 335 1.18 -16.96 1.57
N ILE A 336 1.74 -17.80 0.72
CA ILE A 336 1.33 -17.91 -0.69
C ILE A 336 -0.17 -18.28 -0.82
N ASN A 337 -0.71 -19.04 0.13
CA ASN A 337 -2.12 -19.43 0.09
C ASN A 337 -3.06 -18.25 0.39
N LYS A 338 -2.56 -17.24 1.09
CA LYS A 338 -3.31 -15.99 1.33
C LYS A 338 -3.07 -14.92 0.27
N GLY A 339 -2.01 -15.07 -0.55
CA GLY A 339 -1.66 -14.14 -1.61
C GLY A 339 -0.94 -12.86 -1.14
N TYR A 340 -0.41 -12.86 0.08
CA TYR A 340 0.35 -11.74 0.66
C TYR A 340 1.22 -12.20 1.84
#